data_14fb6b8970beb3342fa7fe7f9a3afa93
#
_entry.id   14fb6b8970beb3342fa7fe7f9a3afa93
#
_cell.length_a   1.000
_cell.length_b   1.000
_cell.length_c   1.000
_cell.angle_alpha   90.00
_cell.angle_beta   90.00
_cell.angle_gamma   90.00
#
_symmetry.space_group_name_H-M   'P 1'
#
loop_
_entity.id
_entity.type
_entity.pdbx_description
1 polymer ?
#
loop_
_entity_poly.entity_id
_entity_poly.type
_entity_poly.pdbx_seq_one_letter_code
_entity_poly.pdbx_strand_id
1 'polypeptide(L)'
;CSFVSHIDMPSDSFEIKNVCVFAGSSPGNRNIYSETAKELAWKLTENNYGIVYGGGSNGLMGILGNSAIDAGGHITGIITEQLDDIEVGHQGLNELIIVKNMHERKKMMADKSQAVVCLPGGVGTWEEFFESLTWNQLGLQTKPIILLNIENYYSKLRVFIEHAVKEGFLPQSTSDELVLVNNVDEAIIEIRNFIPKDKSTWYQRLKD
;
A
#
# COMPACT_ATOMS: atom_id res chain seq x y z
N CYS A 1 24.88 43.11 19.85
CA CYS A 1 23.91 42.92 18.75
C CYS A 1 24.42 41.79 17.87
N SER A 2 23.96 40.56 18.13
CA SER A 2 24.25 39.41 17.27
C SER A 2 22.94 38.99 16.62
N PHE A 3 22.83 39.23 15.33
CA PHE A 3 21.78 38.68 14.46
C PHE A 3 22.09 37.19 14.26
N VAL A 4 21.32 36.32 14.91
CA VAL A 4 21.24 34.91 14.54
C VAL A 4 20.22 34.84 13.40
N SER A 5 20.74 34.75 12.17
CA SER A 5 19.90 34.41 11.01
C SER A 5 19.33 33.01 11.19
N HIS A 6 18.03 32.92 11.42
CA HIS A 6 17.28 31.65 11.23
C HIS A 6 17.42 31.29 9.75
N ILE A 7 18.20 30.27 9.47
CA ILE A 7 18.16 29.58 8.19
C ILE A 7 16.87 28.74 8.26
N ASP A 8 15.83 29.24 7.60
CA ASP A 8 14.65 28.42 7.28
C ASP A 8 15.11 27.27 6.38
N MET A 9 15.34 26.12 6.98
CA MET A 9 15.42 24.86 6.23
C MET A 9 14.05 24.65 5.60
N PRO A 10 13.94 24.43 4.28
CA PRO A 10 12.68 24.03 3.70
C PRO A 10 12.28 22.71 4.36
N SER A 11 11.17 22.68 5.07
CA SER A 11 10.53 21.46 5.49
C SER A 11 10.13 20.75 4.19
N ASP A 12 10.87 19.73 3.76
CA ASP A 12 10.35 18.76 2.79
C ASP A 12 9.11 18.17 3.42
N SER A 13 7.97 18.78 3.13
CA SER A 13 6.69 18.28 3.61
C SER A 13 6.47 16.92 2.95
N PHE A 14 6.40 15.86 3.75
CA PHE A 14 6.07 14.53 3.26
C PHE A 14 4.73 14.63 2.51
N GLU A 15 4.79 14.36 1.21
CA GLU A 15 3.63 14.41 0.33
C GLU A 15 3.36 13.03 -0.25
N ILE A 16 2.12 12.55 -0.13
CA ILE A 16 1.70 11.33 -0.79
C ILE A 16 1.22 11.69 -2.20
N LYS A 17 1.95 11.22 -3.21
CA LYS A 17 1.62 11.39 -4.64
C LYS A 17 1.10 10.10 -5.25
N ASN A 18 1.66 8.97 -4.84
CA ASN A 18 1.30 7.66 -5.36
C ASN A 18 0.95 6.71 -4.22
N VAL A 19 -0.07 5.90 -4.47
CA VAL A 19 -0.55 4.84 -3.56
C VAL A 19 -0.25 3.49 -4.18
N CYS A 20 0.47 2.64 -3.46
CA CYS A 20 0.64 1.24 -3.83
C CYS A 20 -0.62 0.46 -3.44
N VAL A 21 -1.19 -0.28 -4.38
CA VAL A 21 -2.37 -1.10 -4.13
C VAL A 21 -2.02 -2.57 -4.32
N PHE A 22 -2.13 -3.34 -3.24
CA PHE A 22 -2.04 -4.79 -3.27
C PHE A 22 -3.45 -5.37 -3.38
N ALA A 23 -3.64 -6.30 -4.29
CA ALA A 23 -4.96 -6.87 -4.60
C ALA A 23 -4.86 -8.30 -5.10
N GLY A 24 -5.93 -9.07 -4.90
CA GLY A 24 -5.99 -10.44 -5.39
C GLY A 24 -5.98 -10.55 -6.92
N SER A 25 -5.29 -11.56 -7.45
CA SER A 25 -5.38 -12.01 -8.85
C SER A 25 -6.70 -12.74 -9.16
N SER A 26 -7.56 -12.93 -8.16
CA SER A 26 -8.93 -13.41 -8.28
C SER A 26 -9.91 -12.34 -7.82
N PRO A 27 -11.15 -12.30 -8.37
CA PRO A 27 -12.14 -11.29 -7.99
C PRO A 27 -12.82 -11.59 -6.65
N GLY A 28 -12.60 -12.80 -6.09
CA GLY A 28 -13.34 -13.31 -4.94
C GLY A 28 -14.76 -13.80 -5.33
N ASN A 29 -15.48 -14.32 -4.34
CA ASN A 29 -16.80 -14.92 -4.56
C ASN A 29 -17.97 -13.92 -4.41
N ARG A 30 -17.68 -12.67 -4.03
CA ARG A 30 -18.71 -11.66 -3.76
C ARG A 30 -18.45 -10.42 -4.57
N ASN A 31 -19.50 -9.91 -5.23
CA ASN A 31 -19.41 -8.75 -6.12
C ASN A 31 -18.88 -7.48 -5.42
N ILE A 32 -19.14 -7.34 -4.13
CA ILE A 32 -18.68 -6.20 -3.34
C ILE A 32 -17.15 -5.96 -3.42
N TYR A 33 -16.34 -7.01 -3.55
CA TYR A 33 -14.89 -6.88 -3.69
C TYR A 33 -14.50 -6.19 -5.00
N SER A 34 -15.19 -6.56 -6.10
CA SER A 34 -15.01 -5.93 -7.41
C SER A 34 -15.48 -4.48 -7.42
N GLU A 35 -16.62 -4.21 -6.78
CA GLU A 35 -17.16 -2.85 -6.64
C GLU A 35 -16.21 -1.97 -5.82
N THR A 36 -15.67 -2.48 -4.73
CA THR A 36 -14.69 -1.77 -3.90
C THR A 36 -13.40 -1.47 -4.67
N ALA A 37 -12.91 -2.41 -5.50
CA ALA A 37 -11.71 -2.17 -6.32
C ALA A 37 -11.94 -1.06 -7.35
N LYS A 38 -13.13 -1.01 -7.97
CA LYS A 38 -13.53 0.09 -8.86
C LYS A 38 -13.59 1.41 -8.12
N GLU A 39 -14.31 1.44 -7.00
CA GLU A 39 -14.47 2.64 -6.17
C GLU A 39 -13.12 3.18 -5.71
N LEU A 40 -12.21 2.31 -5.27
CA LEU A 40 -10.87 2.70 -4.85
C LEU A 40 -10.10 3.40 -5.99
N ALA A 41 -10.14 2.84 -7.20
CA ALA A 41 -9.48 3.43 -8.36
C ALA A 41 -10.02 4.84 -8.67
N TRP A 42 -11.35 5.00 -8.69
CA TRP A 42 -11.99 6.28 -8.91
C TRP A 42 -11.65 7.30 -7.83
N LYS A 43 -11.76 6.93 -6.56
CA LYS A 43 -11.47 7.82 -5.42
C LYS A 43 -10.01 8.24 -5.34
N LEU A 44 -9.07 7.35 -5.62
CA LEU A 44 -7.64 7.71 -5.71
C LEU A 44 -7.42 8.73 -6.84
N THR A 45 -8.00 8.50 -8.01
CA THR A 45 -7.90 9.41 -9.16
C THR A 45 -8.52 10.78 -8.87
N GLU A 46 -9.74 10.83 -8.33
CA GLU A 46 -10.43 12.07 -7.94
C GLU A 46 -9.62 12.90 -6.93
N ASN A 47 -8.83 12.25 -6.10
CA ASN A 47 -7.96 12.90 -5.13
C ASN A 47 -6.54 13.17 -5.65
N ASN A 48 -6.31 13.02 -6.96
CA ASN A 48 -5.02 13.23 -7.65
C ASN A 48 -3.89 12.32 -7.16
N TYR A 49 -4.20 11.12 -6.66
CA TYR A 49 -3.20 10.11 -6.36
C TYR A 49 -2.94 9.23 -7.57
N GLY A 50 -1.67 9.06 -7.92
CA GLY A 50 -1.25 8.01 -8.84
C GLY A 50 -1.36 6.63 -8.18
N ILE A 51 -1.60 5.59 -8.99
CA ILE A 51 -1.71 4.22 -8.51
C ILE A 51 -0.49 3.42 -8.96
N VAL A 52 0.12 2.69 -8.03
CA VAL A 52 1.20 1.72 -8.31
C VAL A 52 0.69 0.35 -7.90
N TYR A 53 0.81 -0.66 -8.78
CA TYR A 53 0.30 -1.99 -8.47
C TYR A 53 1.08 -3.10 -9.20
N GLY A 54 0.68 -4.36 -9.01
CA GLY A 54 1.38 -5.53 -9.54
C GLY A 54 1.32 -5.75 -11.06
N GLY A 55 0.64 -4.89 -11.82
CA GLY A 55 0.65 -4.90 -13.29
C GLY A 55 -0.21 -5.98 -13.95
N GLY A 56 -0.81 -6.90 -13.19
CA GLY A 56 -1.64 -7.98 -13.75
C GLY A 56 -3.01 -7.50 -14.24
N SER A 57 -3.57 -8.20 -15.23
CA SER A 57 -4.89 -7.91 -15.82
C SER A 57 -6.03 -8.75 -15.23
N ASN A 58 -5.72 -9.67 -14.32
CA ASN A 58 -6.69 -10.60 -13.73
C ASN A 58 -7.25 -10.14 -12.38
N GLY A 59 -8.45 -10.62 -12.03
CA GLY A 59 -9.06 -10.45 -10.72
C GLY A 59 -9.25 -8.99 -10.31
N LEU A 60 -9.04 -8.69 -9.03
CA LEU A 60 -9.15 -7.33 -8.51
C LEU A 60 -8.07 -6.40 -9.05
N MET A 61 -6.89 -6.93 -9.41
CA MET A 61 -5.83 -6.14 -10.06
C MET A 61 -6.30 -5.60 -11.42
N GLY A 62 -6.86 -6.44 -12.27
CA GLY A 62 -7.38 -6.03 -13.58
C GLY A 62 -8.55 -5.04 -13.47
N ILE A 63 -9.45 -5.28 -12.50
CA ILE A 63 -10.57 -4.37 -12.23
C ILE A 63 -10.06 -3.00 -11.78
N LEU A 64 -9.09 -2.96 -10.86
CA LEU A 64 -8.44 -1.72 -10.41
C LEU A 64 -7.80 -0.98 -11.59
N GLY A 65 -7.02 -1.70 -12.42
CA GLY A 65 -6.33 -1.13 -13.58
C GLY A 65 -7.28 -0.49 -14.57
N ASN A 66 -8.29 -1.25 -15.03
CA ASN A 66 -9.30 -0.76 -15.94
C ASN A 66 -10.03 0.47 -15.39
N SER A 67 -10.43 0.40 -14.11
CA SER A 67 -11.20 1.49 -13.49
C SER A 67 -10.38 2.76 -13.31
N ALA A 68 -9.07 2.64 -13.04
CA ALA A 68 -8.18 3.80 -12.98
C ALA A 68 -8.04 4.48 -14.35
N ILE A 69 -7.91 3.70 -15.42
CA ILE A 69 -7.85 4.19 -16.79
C ILE A 69 -9.17 4.88 -17.16
N ASP A 70 -10.31 4.25 -16.88
CA ASP A 70 -11.65 4.81 -17.15
C ASP A 70 -11.89 6.13 -16.40
N ALA A 71 -11.33 6.26 -15.20
CA ALA A 71 -11.37 7.48 -14.41
C ALA A 71 -10.40 8.57 -14.91
N GLY A 72 -9.53 8.28 -15.88
CA GLY A 72 -8.49 9.20 -16.37
C GLY A 72 -7.31 9.35 -15.40
N GLY A 73 -7.13 8.39 -14.49
CA GLY A 73 -6.05 8.37 -13.50
C GLY A 73 -4.70 7.92 -14.08
N HIS A 74 -3.63 8.23 -13.36
CA HIS A 74 -2.30 7.72 -13.68
C HIS A 74 -2.04 6.40 -12.95
N ILE A 75 -1.78 5.34 -13.70
CA ILE A 75 -1.54 4.01 -13.14
C ILE A 75 -0.26 3.37 -13.71
N THR A 76 0.61 2.92 -12.81
CA THR A 76 1.86 2.21 -13.12
C THR A 76 1.76 0.77 -12.64
N GLY A 77 1.91 -0.16 -13.55
CA GLY A 77 2.05 -1.59 -13.26
C GLY A 77 3.52 -1.99 -13.18
N ILE A 78 3.88 -2.86 -12.21
CA ILE A 78 5.23 -3.42 -12.11
C ILE A 78 5.10 -4.94 -12.04
N ILE A 79 5.63 -5.63 -13.06
CA ILE A 79 5.48 -7.07 -13.22
C ILE A 79 6.84 -7.71 -13.53
N THR A 80 7.04 -8.96 -13.13
CA THR A 80 8.22 -9.72 -13.58
C THR A 80 7.97 -10.36 -14.94
N GLU A 81 9.04 -10.60 -15.71
CA GLU A 81 8.96 -11.32 -16.99
C GLU A 81 8.16 -12.63 -16.85
N GLN A 82 8.42 -13.40 -15.80
CA GLN A 82 7.73 -14.68 -15.56
C GLN A 82 6.23 -14.51 -15.27
N LEU A 83 5.84 -13.46 -14.53
CA LEU A 83 4.42 -13.21 -14.22
C LEU A 83 3.68 -12.58 -15.40
N ASP A 84 4.37 -11.82 -16.24
CA ASP A 84 3.80 -11.26 -17.46
C ASP A 84 3.28 -12.37 -18.39
N ASP A 85 4.05 -13.46 -18.52
CA ASP A 85 3.63 -14.64 -19.28
C ASP A 85 2.39 -15.35 -18.70
N ILE A 86 2.18 -15.29 -17.37
CA ILE A 86 1.13 -16.03 -16.66
C ILE A 86 -0.10 -15.15 -16.38
N GLU A 87 0.12 -13.95 -15.90
CA GLU A 87 -0.95 -13.02 -15.46
C GLU A 87 -1.39 -12.07 -16.57
N VAL A 88 -0.69 -12.07 -17.69
CA VAL A 88 -0.86 -11.16 -18.82
C VAL A 88 -0.80 -9.71 -18.35
N GLY A 89 0.35 -9.07 -18.48
CA GLY A 89 0.54 -7.67 -18.13
C GLY A 89 -0.52 -6.79 -18.79
N HIS A 90 -1.04 -5.86 -18.04
CA HIS A 90 -2.16 -5.03 -18.46
C HIS A 90 -1.74 -4.04 -19.55
N GLN A 91 -2.23 -4.21 -20.79
CA GLN A 91 -1.79 -3.47 -21.97
C GLN A 91 -2.25 -2.01 -22.04
N GLY A 92 -3.21 -1.61 -21.21
CA GLY A 92 -3.81 -0.27 -21.26
C GLY A 92 -3.25 0.74 -20.26
N LEU A 93 -2.23 0.37 -19.47
CA LEU A 93 -1.67 1.23 -18.42
C LEU A 93 -0.91 2.44 -18.99
N ASN A 94 -0.83 3.52 -18.21
CA ASN A 94 0.06 4.64 -18.53
C ASN A 94 1.54 4.18 -18.57
N GLU A 95 1.91 3.28 -17.65
CA GLU A 95 3.25 2.70 -17.58
C GLU A 95 3.17 1.24 -17.13
N LEU A 96 3.78 0.32 -17.88
CA LEU A 96 4.03 -1.06 -17.47
C LEU A 96 5.53 -1.30 -17.44
N ILE A 97 6.05 -1.56 -16.25
CA ILE A 97 7.49 -1.80 -16.03
C ILE A 97 7.71 -3.29 -15.83
N ILE A 98 8.47 -3.89 -16.73
CA ILE A 98 8.86 -5.29 -16.63
C ILE A 98 10.21 -5.37 -15.93
N VAL A 99 10.29 -6.18 -14.87
CA VAL A 99 11.50 -6.37 -14.07
C VAL A 99 11.92 -7.84 -14.04
N LYS A 100 13.18 -8.11 -13.67
CA LYS A 100 13.75 -9.46 -13.76
C LYS A 100 13.28 -10.42 -12.66
N ASN A 101 12.99 -9.91 -11.48
CA ASN A 101 12.69 -10.77 -10.33
C ASN A 101 11.76 -10.08 -9.32
N MET A 102 11.24 -10.87 -8.37
CA MET A 102 10.29 -10.40 -7.36
C MET A 102 10.89 -9.36 -6.40
N HIS A 103 12.20 -9.40 -6.13
CA HIS A 103 12.84 -8.41 -5.25
C HIS A 103 12.86 -7.02 -5.92
N GLU A 104 13.23 -6.96 -7.19
CA GLU A 104 13.18 -5.71 -7.97
C GLU A 104 11.75 -5.18 -8.06
N ARG A 105 10.76 -6.06 -8.32
CA ARG A 105 9.35 -5.71 -8.39
C ARG A 105 8.89 -5.03 -7.11
N LYS A 106 9.03 -5.70 -5.98
CA LYS A 106 8.57 -5.18 -4.68
C LYS A 106 9.32 -3.92 -4.26
N LYS A 107 10.64 -3.88 -4.46
CA LYS A 107 11.44 -2.68 -4.21
C LYS A 107 10.94 -1.49 -5.03
N MET A 108 10.70 -1.68 -6.32
CA MET A 108 10.24 -0.61 -7.21
C MET A 108 8.82 -0.13 -6.87
N MET A 109 7.89 -1.05 -6.51
CA MET A 109 6.56 -0.69 -6.02
C MET A 109 6.66 0.17 -4.76
N ALA A 110 7.53 -0.22 -3.84
CA ALA A 110 7.78 0.55 -2.64
C ALA A 110 8.41 1.91 -2.92
N ASP A 111 9.41 2.01 -3.79
CA ASP A 111 10.09 3.27 -4.09
C ASP A 111 9.18 4.28 -4.81
N LYS A 112 8.28 3.80 -5.67
CA LYS A 112 7.36 4.64 -6.45
C LYS A 112 6.13 5.13 -5.67
N SER A 113 5.90 4.68 -4.45
CA SER A 113 4.70 4.99 -3.67
C SER A 113 5.01 5.53 -2.28
N GLN A 114 4.08 6.28 -1.68
CA GLN A 114 4.19 6.86 -0.35
C GLN A 114 3.12 6.35 0.63
N ALA A 115 2.16 5.56 0.12
CA ALA A 115 1.12 4.90 0.91
C ALA A 115 0.85 3.51 0.37
N VAL A 116 0.28 2.65 1.19
CA VAL A 116 -0.10 1.28 0.84
C VAL A 116 -1.56 1.05 1.19
N VAL A 117 -2.33 0.53 0.25
CA VAL A 117 -3.70 0.06 0.45
C VAL A 117 -3.80 -1.40 0.02
N CYS A 118 -4.33 -2.25 0.88
CA CYS A 118 -4.55 -3.67 0.60
C CYS A 118 -6.04 -3.95 0.42
N LEU A 119 -6.44 -4.30 -0.78
CA LEU A 119 -7.72 -4.93 -1.08
C LEU A 119 -7.69 -6.39 -0.63
N PRO A 120 -8.84 -7.06 -0.46
CA PRO A 120 -8.87 -8.51 -0.29
C PRO A 120 -8.06 -9.25 -1.34
N GLY A 121 -7.29 -10.26 -0.91
CA GLY A 121 -6.42 -11.02 -1.80
C GLY A 121 -5.87 -12.29 -1.16
N GLY A 122 -5.07 -13.03 -1.90
CA GLY A 122 -4.46 -14.27 -1.45
C GLY A 122 -3.06 -14.08 -0.86
N VAL A 123 -2.28 -15.17 -0.93
CA VAL A 123 -0.92 -15.25 -0.32
C VAL A 123 0.00 -14.15 -0.82
N GLY A 124 -0.03 -13.80 -2.13
CA GLY A 124 0.78 -12.71 -2.67
C GLY A 124 0.47 -11.36 -2.01
N THR A 125 -0.83 -11.04 -1.88
CA THR A 125 -1.27 -9.81 -1.20
C THR A 125 -0.84 -9.79 0.28
N TRP A 126 -0.91 -10.93 0.97
CA TRP A 126 -0.48 -11.02 2.38
C TRP A 126 1.05 -10.89 2.50
N GLU A 127 1.79 -11.50 1.60
CA GLU A 127 3.25 -11.41 1.58
C GLU A 127 3.72 -9.95 1.38
N GLU A 128 3.15 -9.24 0.40
CA GLU A 128 3.43 -7.83 0.13
C GLU A 128 3.02 -6.93 1.30
N PHE A 129 1.89 -7.22 1.94
CA PHE A 129 1.44 -6.54 3.15
C PHE A 129 2.42 -6.73 4.31
N PHE A 130 2.80 -7.99 4.64
CA PHE A 130 3.73 -8.26 5.74
C PHE A 130 5.13 -7.74 5.48
N GLU A 131 5.59 -7.74 4.23
CA GLU A 131 6.86 -7.10 3.87
C GLU A 131 6.80 -5.59 4.13
N SER A 132 5.74 -4.92 3.70
CA SER A 132 5.55 -3.49 3.93
C SER A 132 5.49 -3.17 5.43
N LEU A 133 4.79 -3.99 6.22
CA LEU A 133 4.72 -3.87 7.66
C LEU A 133 6.10 -4.05 8.32
N THR A 134 6.85 -5.04 7.86
CA THR A 134 8.22 -5.31 8.32
C THR A 134 9.16 -4.14 8.00
N TRP A 135 9.09 -3.58 6.81
CA TRP A 135 9.91 -2.43 6.42
C TRP A 135 9.57 -1.18 7.23
N ASN A 136 8.28 -0.97 7.52
CA ASN A 136 7.86 0.06 8.46
C ASN A 136 8.45 -0.18 9.86
N GLN A 137 8.32 -1.40 10.39
CA GLN A 137 8.85 -1.76 11.70
C GLN A 137 10.37 -1.57 11.79
N LEU A 138 11.10 -1.92 10.73
CA LEU A 138 12.56 -1.76 10.64
C LEU A 138 13.01 -0.31 10.37
N GLY A 139 12.08 0.62 10.14
CA GLY A 139 12.41 2.01 9.80
C GLY A 139 13.00 2.19 8.40
N LEU A 140 12.89 1.17 7.53
CA LEU A 140 13.34 1.23 6.14
C LEU A 140 12.41 2.07 5.27
N GLN A 141 11.18 2.25 5.71
CA GLN A 141 10.19 3.17 5.15
C GLN A 141 9.27 3.70 6.24
N THR A 142 8.50 4.74 5.92
CA THR A 142 7.46 5.28 6.79
C THR A 142 6.25 5.61 5.93
N LYS A 143 5.27 4.70 5.89
CA LYS A 143 4.07 4.82 5.06
C LYS A 143 2.84 4.38 5.83
N PRO A 144 1.67 4.99 5.59
CA PRO A 144 0.42 4.40 6.05
C PRO A 144 0.20 3.07 5.34
N ILE A 145 -0.17 2.03 6.11
CA ILE A 145 -0.55 0.72 5.59
C ILE A 145 -2.00 0.47 5.97
N ILE A 146 -2.87 0.48 4.97
CA ILE A 146 -4.31 0.48 5.12
C ILE A 146 -4.88 -0.83 4.59
N LEU A 147 -5.58 -1.57 5.44
CA LEU A 147 -6.31 -2.78 5.07
C LEU A 147 -7.79 -2.42 4.84
N LEU A 148 -8.29 -2.58 3.62
CA LEU A 148 -9.70 -2.46 3.30
C LEU A 148 -10.43 -3.73 3.77
N ASN A 149 -11.03 -3.64 4.96
CA ASN A 149 -11.68 -4.75 5.68
C ASN A 149 -13.11 -5.00 5.19
N ILE A 150 -13.28 -5.06 3.88
CA ILE A 150 -14.57 -5.28 3.25
C ILE A 150 -15.15 -6.62 3.70
N GLU A 151 -16.38 -6.59 4.19
CA GLU A 151 -17.07 -7.79 4.69
C GLU A 151 -16.27 -8.54 5.78
N ASN A 152 -15.53 -7.80 6.59
CA ASN A 152 -14.69 -8.34 7.66
C ASN A 152 -13.58 -9.29 7.17
N TYR A 153 -13.12 -9.13 5.92
CA TYR A 153 -12.12 -10.00 5.31
C TYR A 153 -10.83 -10.08 6.15
N TYR A 154 -10.35 -8.95 6.65
CA TYR A 154 -9.12 -8.85 7.45
C TYR A 154 -9.32 -8.93 8.97
N SER A 155 -10.56 -9.07 9.46
CA SER A 155 -10.83 -9.08 10.91
C SER A 155 -10.10 -10.20 11.65
N LYS A 156 -10.00 -11.40 11.05
CA LYS A 156 -9.24 -12.53 11.66
C LYS A 156 -7.73 -12.30 11.66
N LEU A 157 -7.22 -11.60 10.64
CA LEU A 157 -5.80 -11.21 10.60
C LEU A 157 -5.51 -10.19 11.71
N ARG A 158 -6.39 -9.23 11.94
CA ARG A 158 -6.26 -8.29 13.06
C ARG A 158 -6.17 -9.01 14.40
N VAL A 159 -7.07 -9.95 14.64
CA VAL A 159 -7.06 -10.77 15.87
C VAL A 159 -5.77 -11.56 16.01
N PHE A 160 -5.24 -12.12 14.92
CA PHE A 160 -3.95 -12.83 14.93
C PHE A 160 -2.78 -11.90 15.31
N ILE A 161 -2.74 -10.69 14.74
CA ILE A 161 -1.71 -9.70 15.04
C ILE A 161 -1.78 -9.26 16.51
N GLU A 162 -2.97 -9.01 17.04
CA GLU A 162 -3.18 -8.68 18.45
C GLU A 162 -2.75 -9.84 19.37
N HIS A 163 -2.99 -11.08 18.95
CA HIS A 163 -2.50 -12.25 19.68
C HIS A 163 -0.95 -12.30 19.68
N ALA A 164 -0.30 -12.02 18.54
CA ALA A 164 1.17 -11.98 18.49
C ALA A 164 1.76 -10.89 19.40
N VAL A 165 1.08 -9.76 19.57
CA VAL A 165 1.44 -8.71 20.55
C VAL A 165 1.31 -9.26 21.97
N LYS A 166 0.17 -9.89 22.27
CA LYS A 166 -0.08 -10.45 23.61
C LYS A 166 0.94 -11.53 24.01
N GLU A 167 1.38 -12.35 23.06
CA GLU A 167 2.39 -13.39 23.25
C GLU A 167 3.84 -12.84 23.24
N GLY A 168 4.01 -11.53 23.00
CA GLY A 168 5.32 -10.87 23.04
C GLY A 168 6.17 -11.02 21.79
N PHE A 169 5.62 -11.55 20.68
CA PHE A 169 6.35 -11.70 19.41
C PHE A 169 6.30 -10.44 18.55
N LEU A 170 5.35 -9.54 18.78
CA LEU A 170 5.18 -8.30 18.03
C LEU A 170 5.07 -7.11 18.99
N PRO A 171 5.81 -6.00 18.75
CA PRO A 171 5.63 -4.77 19.52
C PRO A 171 4.23 -4.18 19.33
N GLN A 172 3.64 -3.62 20.40
CA GLN A 172 2.36 -2.91 20.32
C GLN A 172 2.39 -1.80 19.26
N SER A 173 3.50 -1.06 19.17
CA SER A 173 3.69 0.01 18.20
C SER A 173 3.52 -0.45 16.75
N THR A 174 3.92 -1.68 16.41
CA THR A 174 3.72 -2.23 15.06
C THR A 174 2.24 -2.55 14.80
N SER A 175 1.53 -3.07 15.80
CA SER A 175 0.08 -3.29 15.70
C SER A 175 -0.70 -1.98 15.57
N ASP A 176 -0.25 -0.92 16.24
CA ASP A 176 -0.88 0.41 16.19
C ASP A 176 -0.67 1.14 14.84
N GLU A 177 0.30 0.71 14.05
CA GLU A 177 0.52 1.22 12.69
C GLU A 177 -0.44 0.62 11.66
N LEU A 178 -1.14 -0.44 12.02
CA LEU A 178 -2.13 -1.09 11.16
C LEU A 178 -3.44 -0.33 11.18
N VAL A 179 -3.83 0.18 10.02
CA VAL A 179 -5.10 0.86 9.82
C VAL A 179 -6.08 -0.10 9.13
N LEU A 180 -7.15 -0.49 9.84
CA LEU A 180 -8.28 -1.20 9.26
C LEU A 180 -9.42 -0.22 9.01
N VAL A 181 -9.91 -0.17 7.78
CA VAL A 181 -11.04 0.65 7.36
C VAL A 181 -12.09 -0.20 6.66
N ASN A 182 -13.35 0.20 6.77
CA ASN A 182 -14.47 -0.61 6.26
C ASN A 182 -14.98 -0.16 4.89
N ASN A 183 -14.51 0.97 4.40
CA ASN A 183 -14.87 1.53 3.10
C ASN A 183 -13.74 2.37 2.50
N VAL A 184 -13.90 2.75 1.25
CA VAL A 184 -12.89 3.49 0.49
C VAL A 184 -12.74 4.93 0.99
N ASP A 185 -13.83 5.60 1.38
CA ASP A 185 -13.76 6.97 1.87
C ASP A 185 -12.89 7.08 3.14
N GLU A 186 -13.03 6.12 4.07
CA GLU A 186 -12.15 6.02 5.24
C GLU A 186 -10.69 5.85 4.83
N ALA A 187 -10.39 5.01 3.81
CA ALA A 187 -9.02 4.84 3.32
C ALA A 187 -8.43 6.15 2.76
N ILE A 188 -9.20 6.92 2.01
CA ILE A 188 -8.78 8.23 1.49
C ILE A 188 -8.50 9.22 2.63
N ILE A 189 -9.33 9.20 3.69
CA ILE A 189 -9.13 10.04 4.87
C ILE A 189 -7.80 9.69 5.57
N GLU A 190 -7.52 8.40 5.76
CA GLU A 190 -6.27 7.93 6.38
C GLU A 190 -5.04 8.30 5.55
N ILE A 191 -5.10 8.17 4.22
CA ILE A 191 -4.03 8.61 3.31
C ILE A 191 -3.77 10.11 3.47
N ARG A 192 -4.83 10.92 3.43
CA ARG A 192 -4.75 12.39 3.46
C ARG A 192 -4.21 12.91 4.80
N ASN A 193 -4.59 12.28 5.90
CA ASN A 193 -4.27 12.72 7.26
C ASN A 193 -2.98 12.10 7.81
N PHE A 194 -2.29 11.27 7.02
CA PHE A 194 -1.10 10.59 7.49
C PHE A 194 0.02 11.57 7.81
N ILE A 195 0.57 11.44 9.02
CA ILE A 195 1.76 12.17 9.47
C ILE A 195 2.84 11.15 9.77
N PRO A 196 4.01 11.21 9.08
CA PRO A 196 5.13 10.33 9.36
C PRO A 196 5.58 10.45 10.81
N LYS A 197 5.71 9.31 11.50
CA LYS A 197 6.25 9.26 12.86
C LYS A 197 7.77 9.10 12.78
N ASP A 198 8.51 9.81 13.65
CA ASP A 198 9.94 9.58 13.81
C ASP A 198 10.17 8.19 14.40
N LYS A 199 10.91 7.34 13.67
CA LYS A 199 11.19 5.95 14.04
C LYS A 199 12.57 5.76 14.70
N SER A 200 13.25 6.83 15.08
CA SER A 200 14.56 6.77 15.76
C SER A 200 14.54 5.91 17.03
N THR A 201 13.36 5.70 17.63
CA THR A 201 13.18 4.96 18.88
C THR A 201 13.23 3.44 18.72
N TRP A 202 13.02 2.87 17.51
CA TRP A 202 13.01 1.42 17.36
C TRP A 202 14.42 0.81 17.42
N TYR A 203 15.41 1.44 16.78
CA TYR A 203 16.82 1.03 16.88
C TYR A 203 17.39 1.12 18.31
N GLN A 204 16.85 2.00 19.13
CA GLN A 204 17.28 2.13 20.52
C GLN A 204 16.79 0.95 21.37
N ARG A 205 15.61 0.39 21.09
CA ARG A 205 15.06 -0.79 21.82
C ARG A 205 15.76 -2.11 21.51
N LEU A 206 16.52 -2.19 20.41
CA LEU A 206 17.35 -3.38 20.12
C LEU A 206 18.71 -3.36 20.84
N LYS A 207 19.04 -2.27 21.52
CA LYS A 207 20.31 -2.09 22.26
C LYS A 207 20.16 -2.27 23.76
N ASP A 208 18.91 -2.33 24.24
CA ASP A 208 18.54 -2.63 25.62
C ASP A 208 18.11 -4.11 25.74
#